data_f63815d24d31fbff46fc552b95b427da
#
_entry.id   f63815d24d31fbff46fc552b95b427da
#
_cell.length_a   1.000
_cell.length_b   1.000
_cell.length_c   1.000
_cell.angle_alpha   90.00
_cell.angle_beta   90.00
_cell.angle_gamma   90.00
#
_symmetry.space_group_name_H-M   'P 1'
#
loop_
_entity.id
_entity.type
_entity.pdbx_description
1 polymer ?
#
loop_
_entity_poly.entity_id
_entity_poly.type
_entity_poly.pdbx_seq_one_letter_code
_entity_poly.pdbx_strand_id
1 'polypeptide(L)'
;MADRWHPNERRKIQRSLEIYLRTGRPASQLYNEQRLKRQTSPSSGDGSKVAGSSSLRFETLVFWVHADKDILHRRLDGRVDRMLAKGLLSEVEELADFRQQYESKTGTSIDQTRGIWVSIGYKEFLDYQHALGEGARPAEELEKLKRAAIEKTQAATRQYANRQIKWIRIKLLNALLSAGQKGNTFLVDGSDIFKWDTDIVQPATSITERFLAGDSLPEPSSLSQAASEMLTPKREYDLGQRPDLWQKKVCETCGTVAVTENDWSLHVKSRAHRRAVGAKKKQENTRDV
;
A
#
# COMPACT_ATOMS: atom_id res chain seq x y z
N MET A 1 12.97 -0.52 -20.90
CA MET A 1 12.65 -0.93 -19.50
C MET A 1 13.37 -0.09 -18.45
N ALA A 2 14.66 0.25 -18.64
CA ALA A 2 15.40 1.09 -17.69
C ALA A 2 14.72 2.45 -17.42
N ASP A 3 14.05 3.01 -18.42
CA ASP A 3 13.36 4.31 -18.30
C ASP A 3 11.96 4.22 -17.67
N ARG A 4 11.44 3.01 -17.49
CA ARG A 4 10.09 2.79 -16.94
C ARG A 4 10.04 2.87 -15.43
N TRP A 5 11.15 2.51 -14.74
CA TRP A 5 11.17 2.44 -13.30
C TRP A 5 11.97 3.59 -12.70
N HIS A 6 11.47 4.13 -11.58
CA HIS A 6 12.26 5.05 -10.80
C HIS A 6 13.54 4.33 -10.30
N PRO A 7 14.75 4.96 -10.32
CA PRO A 7 15.99 4.31 -9.89
C PRO A 7 15.95 3.67 -8.50
N ASN A 8 15.14 4.21 -7.60
CA ASN A 8 14.98 3.69 -6.23
C ASN A 8 13.99 2.50 -6.12
N GLU A 9 13.32 2.11 -7.22
CA GLU A 9 12.41 0.95 -7.22
C GLU A 9 13.13 -0.38 -7.44
N ARG A 10 14.07 -0.68 -6.55
CA ARG A 10 14.94 -1.88 -6.62
C ARG A 10 14.19 -3.17 -6.90
N ARG A 11 13.05 -3.41 -6.22
CA ARG A 11 12.24 -4.64 -6.41
C ARG A 11 11.72 -4.80 -7.84
N LYS A 12 11.26 -3.72 -8.46
CA LYS A 12 10.73 -3.76 -9.83
C LYS A 12 11.88 -3.95 -10.84
N ILE A 13 13.01 -3.28 -10.61
CA ILE A 13 14.21 -3.43 -11.44
C ILE A 13 14.72 -4.87 -11.33
N GLN A 14 14.90 -5.38 -10.12
CA GLN A 14 15.35 -6.75 -9.87
C GLN A 14 14.40 -7.77 -10.51
N ARG A 15 13.08 -7.61 -10.31
CA ARG A 15 12.10 -8.51 -10.93
C ARG A 15 12.15 -8.50 -12.45
N SER A 16 12.37 -7.34 -13.06
CA SER A 16 12.51 -7.22 -14.51
C SER A 16 13.78 -7.93 -15.02
N LEU A 17 14.87 -7.85 -14.25
CA LEU A 17 16.11 -8.56 -14.53
C LEU A 17 15.96 -10.07 -14.38
N GLU A 18 15.34 -10.54 -13.30
CA GLU A 18 15.05 -11.97 -13.07
C GLU A 18 14.22 -12.58 -14.21
N ILE A 19 13.20 -11.84 -14.69
CA ILE A 19 12.40 -12.29 -15.83
C ILE A 19 13.29 -12.44 -17.06
N TYR A 20 14.15 -11.47 -17.34
CA TYR A 20 15.06 -11.53 -18.49
C TYR A 20 16.03 -12.70 -18.38
N LEU A 21 16.68 -12.89 -17.23
CA LEU A 21 17.62 -13.99 -16.99
C LEU A 21 16.97 -15.36 -17.11
N ARG A 22 15.70 -15.50 -16.72
CA ARG A 22 14.98 -16.78 -16.80
C ARG A 22 14.41 -17.09 -18.17
N THR A 23 14.03 -16.08 -18.95
CA THR A 23 13.24 -16.26 -20.17
C THR A 23 13.97 -15.82 -21.44
N GLY A 24 15.11 -15.13 -21.32
CA GLY A 24 15.80 -14.46 -22.43
C GLY A 24 15.00 -13.29 -23.03
N ARG A 25 13.84 -12.93 -22.44
CA ARG A 25 12.91 -11.96 -23.02
C ARG A 25 12.72 -10.77 -22.08
N PRO A 26 12.69 -9.52 -22.60
CA PRO A 26 12.43 -8.36 -21.79
C PRO A 26 11.05 -8.44 -21.10
N ALA A 27 10.98 -8.08 -19.83
CA ALA A 27 9.71 -8.06 -19.08
C ALA A 27 8.63 -7.18 -19.76
N SER A 28 9.02 -6.11 -20.49
CA SER A 28 8.09 -5.29 -21.27
C SER A 28 7.36 -6.07 -22.36
N GLN A 29 8.05 -6.99 -23.03
CA GLN A 29 7.46 -7.83 -24.06
C GLN A 29 6.43 -8.77 -23.45
N LEU A 30 6.77 -9.45 -22.35
CA LEU A 30 5.85 -10.35 -21.66
C LEU A 30 4.60 -9.61 -21.13
N TYR A 31 4.78 -8.41 -20.58
CA TYR A 31 3.63 -7.60 -20.12
C TYR A 31 2.75 -7.12 -21.28
N ASN A 32 3.33 -6.78 -22.43
CA ASN A 32 2.55 -6.42 -23.62
C ASN A 32 1.75 -7.62 -24.16
N GLU A 33 2.36 -8.80 -24.23
CA GLU A 33 1.66 -10.03 -24.63
C GLU A 33 0.51 -10.38 -23.69
N GLN A 34 0.73 -10.26 -22.37
CA GLN A 34 -0.34 -10.46 -21.39
C GLN A 34 -1.48 -9.46 -21.56
N ARG A 35 -1.15 -8.20 -21.89
CA ARG A 35 -2.16 -7.16 -22.17
C ARG A 35 -2.94 -7.48 -23.43
N LEU A 36 -2.27 -7.84 -24.52
CA LEU A 36 -2.90 -8.24 -25.76
C LEU A 36 -3.80 -9.45 -25.59
N LYS A 37 -3.33 -10.49 -24.89
CA LYS A 37 -4.15 -11.67 -24.56
C LYS A 37 -5.42 -11.33 -23.79
N ARG A 38 -5.38 -10.37 -22.87
CA ARG A 38 -6.58 -9.88 -22.17
C ARG A 38 -7.55 -9.14 -23.07
N GLN A 39 -7.05 -8.46 -24.12
CA GLN A 39 -7.88 -7.72 -25.09
C GLN A 39 -8.45 -8.62 -26.18
N THR A 40 -7.73 -9.71 -26.51
CA THR A 40 -8.09 -10.62 -27.60
C THR A 40 -8.71 -11.93 -27.12
N SER A 41 -9.03 -12.10 -25.81
CA SER A 41 -9.80 -13.26 -25.35
C SER A 41 -11.13 -13.26 -26.11
N PRO A 42 -11.36 -14.18 -27.09
CA PRO A 42 -12.57 -14.20 -27.85
C PRO A 42 -13.72 -14.53 -26.91
N SER A 43 -14.79 -13.80 -27.00
CA SER A 43 -16.09 -14.30 -26.63
C SER A 43 -16.27 -15.57 -27.48
N SER A 44 -15.99 -16.75 -26.88
CA SER A 44 -16.30 -18.04 -27.50
C SER A 44 -17.77 -17.98 -27.88
N GLY A 45 -18.00 -18.08 -29.20
CA GLY A 45 -19.32 -18.05 -29.79
C GLY A 45 -20.15 -19.24 -29.33
N ASP A 46 -20.88 -19.04 -28.29
CA ASP A 46 -22.13 -19.73 -28.01
C ASP A 46 -23.10 -18.72 -27.37
N GLY A 47 -24.23 -18.54 -28.01
CA GLY A 47 -25.17 -17.43 -27.89
C GLY A 47 -25.94 -17.37 -26.58
N SER A 48 -25.31 -17.50 -25.43
CA SER A 48 -25.98 -17.40 -24.14
C SER A 48 -25.03 -17.01 -22.98
N LYS A 49 -24.22 -15.96 -23.15
CA LYS A 49 -23.67 -15.27 -21.97
C LYS A 49 -23.54 -13.77 -22.24
N VAL A 50 -24.17 -13.01 -21.38
CA VAL A 50 -24.14 -11.56 -21.25
C VAL A 50 -22.72 -11.04 -21.48
N ALA A 51 -22.59 -10.02 -22.34
CA ALA A 51 -21.36 -9.29 -22.62
C ALA A 51 -20.74 -8.83 -21.29
N GLY A 52 -19.62 -9.47 -20.86
CA GLY A 52 -18.99 -9.21 -19.58
C GLY A 52 -18.23 -10.41 -19.01
N SER A 53 -17.87 -11.40 -19.83
CA SER A 53 -17.13 -12.57 -19.37
C SER A 53 -15.87 -12.14 -18.60
N SER A 54 -15.92 -12.30 -17.31
CA SER A 54 -14.85 -12.09 -16.33
C SER A 54 -13.57 -12.76 -16.78
N SER A 55 -12.47 -12.00 -16.88
CA SER A 55 -11.14 -12.55 -17.12
C SER A 55 -10.54 -13.22 -15.87
N LEU A 56 -11.27 -13.34 -14.79
CA LEU A 56 -10.87 -14.03 -13.58
C LEU A 56 -10.98 -15.54 -13.74
N ARG A 57 -10.08 -16.24 -13.05
CA ARG A 57 -10.06 -17.72 -13.03
C ARG A 57 -11.29 -18.31 -12.34
N PHE A 58 -11.85 -17.58 -11.38
CA PHE A 58 -13.01 -17.99 -10.58
C PHE A 58 -14.04 -16.87 -10.55
N GLU A 59 -15.30 -17.21 -10.41
CA GLU A 59 -16.31 -16.26 -9.97
C GLU A 59 -15.94 -15.77 -8.58
N THR A 60 -16.01 -14.47 -8.37
CA THR A 60 -15.43 -13.86 -7.18
C THR A 60 -16.41 -12.86 -6.58
N LEU A 61 -16.67 -13.02 -5.29
CA LEU A 61 -17.38 -12.05 -4.47
C LEU A 61 -16.40 -11.39 -3.52
N VAL A 62 -16.39 -10.06 -3.47
CA VAL A 62 -15.43 -9.28 -2.68
C VAL A 62 -16.17 -8.38 -1.70
N PHE A 63 -15.83 -8.48 -0.43
CA PHE A 63 -16.29 -7.56 0.61
C PHE A 63 -15.15 -6.69 1.09
N TRP A 64 -15.37 -5.38 1.07
CA TRP A 64 -14.51 -4.41 1.70
C TRP A 64 -15.17 -3.92 3.00
N VAL A 65 -14.68 -4.39 4.14
CA VAL A 65 -15.08 -3.87 5.45
C VAL A 65 -14.43 -2.51 5.64
N HIS A 66 -15.22 -1.48 5.63
CA HIS A 66 -14.81 -0.08 5.74
C HIS A 66 -15.17 0.47 7.12
N ALA A 67 -14.48 1.51 7.55
CA ALA A 67 -14.90 2.37 8.66
C ALA A 67 -14.46 3.82 8.37
N ASP A 68 -15.22 4.78 8.89
CA ASP A 68 -14.88 6.18 8.80
C ASP A 68 -13.47 6.45 9.30
N LYS A 69 -12.78 7.36 8.64
CA LYS A 69 -11.36 7.64 8.86
C LYS A 69 -11.04 7.94 10.33
N ASP A 70 -11.83 8.80 10.98
CA ASP A 70 -11.55 9.22 12.35
C ASP A 70 -11.85 8.11 13.36
N ILE A 71 -12.87 7.29 13.07
CA ILE A 71 -13.21 6.09 13.84
C ILE A 71 -12.09 5.06 13.68
N LEU A 72 -11.66 4.80 12.43
CA LEU A 72 -10.58 3.88 12.14
C LEU A 72 -9.29 4.30 12.86
N HIS A 73 -8.92 5.57 12.81
CA HIS A 73 -7.71 6.08 13.46
C HIS A 73 -7.76 5.87 14.97
N ARG A 74 -8.88 6.19 15.65
CA ARG A 74 -9.02 5.94 17.09
C ARG A 74 -8.92 4.44 17.44
N ARG A 75 -9.52 3.57 16.61
CA ARG A 75 -9.41 2.11 16.81
C ARG A 75 -8.00 1.59 16.63
N LEU A 76 -7.25 2.14 15.66
CA LEU A 76 -5.85 1.78 15.41
C LEU A 76 -4.95 2.23 16.57
N ASP A 77 -5.15 3.43 17.10
CA ASP A 77 -4.42 3.92 18.26
C ASP A 77 -4.70 3.04 19.49
N GLY A 78 -5.97 2.79 19.82
CA GLY A 78 -6.33 1.89 20.91
C GLY A 78 -5.92 0.42 20.68
N ARG A 79 -5.70 0.00 19.42
CA ARG A 79 -5.09 -1.31 19.14
C ARG A 79 -3.64 -1.34 19.58
N VAL A 80 -2.87 -0.29 19.35
CA VAL A 80 -1.47 -0.20 19.80
C VAL A 80 -1.41 -0.26 21.33
N ASP A 81 -2.30 0.43 22.03
CA ASP A 81 -2.38 0.38 23.49
C ASP A 81 -2.68 -1.06 23.98
N ARG A 82 -3.59 -1.77 23.33
CA ARG A 82 -3.85 -3.18 23.64
C ARG A 82 -2.68 -4.11 23.32
N MET A 83 -1.92 -3.83 22.25
CA MET A 83 -0.69 -4.59 21.94
C MET A 83 0.36 -4.40 23.01
N LEU A 84 0.54 -3.19 23.52
CA LEU A 84 1.43 -2.92 24.66
C LEU A 84 1.00 -3.69 25.90
N ALA A 85 -0.29 -3.67 26.24
CA ALA A 85 -0.82 -4.41 27.39
C ALA A 85 -0.69 -5.95 27.24
N LYS A 86 -0.62 -6.45 25.98
CA LYS A 86 -0.47 -7.88 25.66
C LYS A 86 0.98 -8.33 25.48
N GLY A 87 1.96 -7.47 25.70
CA GLY A 87 3.38 -7.85 25.70
C GLY A 87 4.17 -7.42 24.46
N LEU A 88 3.74 -6.41 23.71
CA LEU A 88 4.50 -5.90 22.56
C LEU A 88 5.95 -5.58 22.91
N LEU A 89 6.23 -5.05 24.10
CA LEU A 89 7.60 -4.75 24.52
C LEU A 89 8.44 -6.03 24.72
N SER A 90 7.86 -7.09 25.26
CA SER A 90 8.52 -8.39 25.37
C SER A 90 8.83 -9.00 24.00
N GLU A 91 7.91 -8.90 23.05
CA GLU A 91 8.16 -9.35 21.67
C GLU A 91 9.33 -8.59 21.01
N VAL A 92 9.42 -7.28 21.25
CA VAL A 92 10.52 -6.45 20.73
C VAL A 92 11.86 -6.84 21.37
N GLU A 93 11.86 -7.11 22.68
CA GLU A 93 13.02 -7.56 23.44
C GLU A 93 13.51 -8.93 22.96
N GLU A 94 12.62 -9.91 22.86
CA GLU A 94 12.90 -11.25 22.32
C GLU A 94 13.53 -11.21 20.91
N LEU A 95 13.03 -10.32 20.04
CA LEU A 95 13.61 -10.13 18.71
C LEU A 95 15.01 -9.49 18.77
N ALA A 96 15.23 -8.55 19.68
CA ALA A 96 16.54 -7.93 19.89
C ALA A 96 17.56 -8.96 20.40
N ASP A 97 17.17 -9.79 21.37
CA ASP A 97 17.98 -10.88 21.92
C ASP A 97 18.28 -11.93 20.87
N PHE A 98 17.28 -12.35 20.10
CA PHE A 98 17.46 -13.28 18.99
C PHE A 98 18.50 -12.75 17.99
N ARG A 99 18.40 -11.49 17.62
CA ARG A 99 19.36 -10.85 16.70
C ARG A 99 20.77 -10.91 17.26
N GLN A 100 20.95 -10.49 18.51
CA GLN A 100 22.26 -10.47 19.18
C GLN A 100 22.87 -11.88 19.27
N GLN A 101 22.08 -12.87 19.65
CA GLN A 101 22.54 -14.27 19.73
C GLN A 101 22.89 -14.84 18.36
N TYR A 102 22.10 -14.55 17.33
CA TYR A 102 22.37 -14.99 15.98
C TYR A 102 23.67 -14.39 15.43
N GLU A 103 23.83 -13.06 15.55
CA GLU A 103 25.01 -12.35 15.09
C GLU A 103 26.29 -12.82 15.84
N SER A 104 26.19 -13.04 17.14
CA SER A 104 27.29 -13.58 17.95
C SER A 104 27.69 -15.00 17.57
N LYS A 105 26.71 -15.87 17.25
CA LYS A 105 26.97 -17.29 16.89
C LYS A 105 27.48 -17.46 15.46
N THR A 106 27.00 -16.65 14.54
CA THR A 106 27.27 -16.83 13.10
C THR A 106 28.34 -15.88 12.55
N GLY A 107 28.67 -14.82 13.28
CA GLY A 107 29.52 -13.72 12.79
C GLY A 107 28.91 -12.92 11.66
N THR A 108 27.61 -13.10 11.37
CA THR A 108 26.92 -12.49 10.23
C THR A 108 25.81 -11.58 10.70
N SER A 109 25.81 -10.31 10.29
CA SER A 109 24.75 -9.37 10.61
C SER A 109 23.43 -9.73 9.91
N ILE A 110 22.33 -9.61 10.61
CA ILE A 110 20.98 -9.78 10.05
C ILE A 110 20.61 -8.58 9.17
N ASP A 111 20.08 -8.86 7.98
CA ASP A 111 19.51 -7.83 7.11
C ASP A 111 18.18 -7.31 7.67
N GLN A 112 18.22 -6.18 8.36
CA GLN A 112 17.06 -5.54 8.97
C GLN A 112 16.19 -4.75 7.97
N THR A 113 16.49 -4.80 6.65
CA THR A 113 15.71 -4.10 5.62
C THR A 113 14.54 -4.92 5.09
N ARG A 114 14.32 -6.14 5.60
CA ARG A 114 13.28 -7.07 5.14
C ARG A 114 12.74 -7.95 6.26
N GLY A 115 11.65 -8.66 5.94
CA GLY A 115 11.02 -9.59 6.87
C GLY A 115 10.42 -8.90 8.08
N ILE A 116 10.51 -9.53 9.26
CA ILE A 116 9.94 -9.03 10.50
C ILE A 116 10.60 -7.73 10.99
N TRP A 117 11.85 -7.51 10.62
CA TRP A 117 12.63 -6.34 11.03
C TRP A 117 12.10 -5.00 10.53
N VAL A 118 11.26 -5.00 9.48
CA VAL A 118 10.59 -3.80 8.95
C VAL A 118 9.14 -3.68 9.42
N SER A 119 8.67 -4.55 10.32
CA SER A 119 7.31 -4.51 10.86
C SER A 119 7.08 -3.23 11.69
N ILE A 120 5.86 -2.73 11.61
CA ILE A 120 5.39 -1.65 12.48
C ILE A 120 5.26 -2.23 13.90
N GLY A 121 5.83 -1.54 14.86
CA GLY A 121 5.90 -1.99 16.26
C GLY A 121 7.25 -2.55 16.66
N TYR A 122 8.13 -2.92 15.73
CA TYR A 122 9.51 -3.30 16.04
C TYR A 122 10.48 -2.12 15.85
N LYS A 123 10.55 -1.61 14.62
CA LYS A 123 11.53 -0.57 14.26
C LYS A 123 11.32 0.76 14.99
N GLU A 124 10.10 1.05 15.41
CA GLU A 124 9.78 2.27 16.15
C GLU A 124 10.32 2.22 17.59
N PHE A 125 10.57 1.01 18.14
CA PHE A 125 11.09 0.80 19.48
C PHE A 125 12.62 0.63 19.54
N LEU A 126 13.34 0.65 18.42
CA LEU A 126 14.79 0.43 18.40
C LEU A 126 15.56 1.42 19.27
N ASP A 127 15.21 2.72 19.24
CA ASP A 127 15.86 3.75 20.06
C ASP A 127 15.66 3.47 21.56
N TYR A 128 14.46 3.03 21.94
CA TYR A 128 14.12 2.65 23.31
C TYR A 128 14.90 1.40 23.76
N GLN A 129 14.97 0.36 22.92
CA GLN A 129 15.72 -0.86 23.21
C GLN A 129 17.23 -0.59 23.35
N HIS A 130 17.79 0.22 22.47
CA HIS A 130 19.18 0.66 22.58
C HIS A 130 19.45 1.34 23.91
N ALA A 131 18.59 2.27 24.31
CA ALA A 131 18.71 3.01 25.56
C ALA A 131 18.60 2.10 26.80
N LEU A 132 17.77 1.04 26.74
CA LEU A 132 17.68 0.01 27.78
C LEU A 132 19.00 -0.79 27.91
N GLY A 133 19.56 -1.18 26.75
CA GLY A 133 20.82 -1.97 26.73
C GLY A 133 22.06 -1.22 27.22
N GLU A 134 22.08 0.11 27.12
CA GLU A 134 23.18 0.96 27.64
C GLU A 134 23.22 1.03 29.20
N GLY A 135 22.12 0.73 29.87
CA GLY A 135 22.05 0.56 31.34
C GLY A 135 22.28 1.81 32.21
N ALA A 136 22.63 2.95 31.61
CA ALA A 136 23.06 4.15 32.33
C ALA A 136 22.10 5.34 32.19
N ARG A 137 20.92 5.18 31.57
CA ARG A 137 20.01 6.29 31.30
C ARG A 137 19.02 6.52 32.44
N PRO A 138 18.68 7.79 32.76
CA PRO A 138 17.64 8.11 33.71
C PRO A 138 16.28 7.52 33.32
N ALA A 139 15.50 7.09 34.31
CA ALA A 139 14.16 6.52 34.07
C ALA A 139 13.23 7.47 33.29
N GLU A 140 13.34 8.77 33.52
CA GLU A 140 12.57 9.80 32.82
C GLU A 140 12.89 9.83 31.32
N GLU A 141 14.14 9.68 30.93
CA GLU A 141 14.58 9.63 29.55
C GLU A 141 14.06 8.35 28.85
N LEU A 142 14.15 7.21 29.52
CA LEU A 142 13.59 5.94 29.02
C LEU A 142 12.08 6.02 28.79
N GLU A 143 11.34 6.63 29.71
CA GLU A 143 9.89 6.78 29.56
C GLU A 143 9.55 7.75 28.41
N LYS A 144 10.37 8.78 28.20
CA LYS A 144 10.22 9.69 27.04
C LYS A 144 10.45 8.95 25.71
N LEU A 145 11.49 8.11 25.63
CA LEU A 145 11.77 7.30 24.43
C LEU A 145 10.65 6.30 24.17
N LYS A 146 10.16 5.63 25.21
CA LYS A 146 9.03 4.70 25.10
C LYS A 146 7.78 5.39 24.59
N ARG A 147 7.41 6.55 25.12
CA ARG A 147 6.28 7.34 24.67
C ARG A 147 6.42 7.75 23.21
N ALA A 148 7.60 8.23 22.82
CA ALA A 148 7.89 8.58 21.42
C ALA A 148 7.78 7.37 20.48
N ALA A 149 8.20 6.17 20.91
CA ALA A 149 8.07 4.94 20.15
C ALA A 149 6.60 4.54 19.96
N ILE A 150 5.77 4.68 21.00
CA ILE A 150 4.31 4.44 20.93
C ILE A 150 3.66 5.39 19.91
N GLU A 151 3.93 6.69 20.02
CA GLU A 151 3.40 7.69 19.09
C GLU A 151 3.84 7.43 17.63
N LYS A 152 5.11 7.06 17.42
CA LYS A 152 5.62 6.64 16.09
C LYS A 152 4.87 5.41 15.58
N THR A 153 4.61 4.41 16.43
CA THR A 153 3.89 3.18 16.06
C THR A 153 2.45 3.47 15.68
N GLN A 154 1.74 4.29 16.46
CA GLN A 154 0.38 4.74 16.14
C GLN A 154 0.34 5.50 14.81
N ALA A 155 1.24 6.46 14.61
CA ALA A 155 1.35 7.23 13.38
C ALA A 155 1.66 6.33 12.15
N ALA A 156 2.58 5.38 12.28
CA ALA A 156 2.93 4.44 11.22
C ALA A 156 1.74 3.53 10.86
N THR A 157 0.98 3.07 11.86
CA THR A 157 -0.21 2.23 11.67
C THR A 157 -1.32 3.00 10.94
N ARG A 158 -1.59 4.25 11.33
CA ARG A 158 -2.54 5.12 10.62
C ARG A 158 -2.11 5.39 9.17
N GLN A 159 -0.82 5.64 8.95
CA GLN A 159 -0.29 5.82 7.60
C GLN A 159 -0.41 4.55 6.75
N TYR A 160 -0.20 3.39 7.35
CA TYR A 160 -0.37 2.11 6.67
C TYR A 160 -1.84 1.91 6.25
N ALA A 161 -2.80 2.13 7.15
CA ALA A 161 -4.23 2.05 6.84
C ALA A 161 -4.62 3.01 5.69
N ASN A 162 -4.16 4.25 5.71
CA ASN A 162 -4.39 5.21 4.63
C ASN A 162 -3.80 4.75 3.28
N ARG A 163 -2.64 4.06 3.31
CA ARG A 163 -2.05 3.47 2.10
C ARG A 163 -2.89 2.30 1.58
N GLN A 164 -3.46 1.46 2.48
CA GLN A 164 -4.35 0.37 2.09
C GLN A 164 -5.62 0.90 1.41
N ILE A 165 -6.29 1.89 1.99
CA ILE A 165 -7.46 2.54 1.39
C ILE A 165 -7.12 3.11 0.01
N LYS A 166 -5.98 3.80 -0.10
CA LYS A 166 -5.53 4.33 -1.38
C LYS A 166 -5.24 3.23 -2.41
N TRP A 167 -4.64 2.12 -1.98
CA TRP A 167 -4.36 0.97 -2.83
C TRP A 167 -5.65 0.31 -3.32
N ILE A 168 -6.63 0.09 -2.44
CA ILE A 168 -7.95 -0.44 -2.80
C ILE A 168 -8.59 0.46 -3.86
N ARG A 169 -8.69 1.77 -3.62
CA ARG A 169 -9.38 2.72 -4.51
C ARG A 169 -8.66 2.99 -5.83
N ILE A 170 -7.37 2.73 -5.94
CA ILE A 170 -6.62 3.01 -7.18
C ILE A 170 -6.26 1.72 -7.91
N LYS A 171 -5.94 0.64 -7.19
CA LYS A 171 -5.45 -0.58 -7.81
C LYS A 171 -6.50 -1.69 -7.84
N LEU A 172 -7.02 -2.06 -6.68
CA LEU A 172 -7.95 -3.18 -6.56
C LEU A 172 -9.24 -2.91 -7.32
N LEU A 173 -9.91 -1.78 -7.06
CA LEU A 173 -11.17 -1.46 -7.73
C LEU A 173 -11.01 -1.37 -9.26
N ASN A 174 -9.93 -0.73 -9.76
CA ASN A 174 -9.69 -0.70 -11.20
C ASN A 174 -9.43 -2.10 -11.79
N ALA A 175 -8.73 -2.98 -11.06
CA ALA A 175 -8.51 -4.36 -11.50
C ALA A 175 -9.84 -5.15 -11.54
N LEU A 176 -10.69 -5.00 -10.53
CA LEU A 176 -12.01 -5.63 -10.46
C LEU A 176 -12.95 -5.11 -11.55
N LEU A 177 -12.96 -3.80 -11.78
CA LEU A 177 -13.73 -3.19 -12.88
C LEU A 177 -13.29 -3.72 -14.25
N SER A 178 -11.95 -3.76 -14.47
CA SER A 178 -11.38 -4.28 -15.72
C SER A 178 -11.67 -5.78 -15.92
N ALA A 179 -11.93 -6.51 -14.84
CA ALA A 179 -12.30 -7.92 -14.85
C ALA A 179 -13.84 -8.15 -14.90
N GLY A 180 -14.64 -7.10 -15.06
CA GLY A 180 -16.10 -7.20 -15.09
C GLY A 180 -16.75 -7.49 -13.72
N GLN A 181 -16.01 -7.32 -12.61
CA GLN A 181 -16.47 -7.66 -11.25
C GLN A 181 -17.09 -6.48 -10.49
N LYS A 182 -17.54 -5.45 -11.18
CA LYS A 182 -18.15 -4.28 -10.54
C LYS A 182 -19.34 -4.67 -9.66
N GLY A 183 -20.24 -5.52 -10.19
CA GLY A 183 -21.44 -5.97 -9.49
C GLY A 183 -21.21 -6.94 -8.32
N ASN A 184 -19.99 -7.49 -8.20
CA ASN A 184 -19.62 -8.47 -7.17
C ASN A 184 -18.68 -7.90 -6.10
N THR A 185 -18.53 -6.57 -6.05
CA THR A 185 -17.63 -5.90 -5.09
C THR A 185 -18.42 -4.99 -4.19
N PHE A 186 -18.56 -5.38 -2.93
CA PHE A 186 -19.40 -4.71 -1.95
C PHE A 186 -18.58 -4.05 -0.85
N LEU A 187 -19.01 -2.87 -0.41
CA LEU A 187 -18.51 -2.24 0.80
C LEU A 187 -19.56 -2.36 1.89
N VAL A 188 -19.13 -2.87 3.06
CA VAL A 188 -19.93 -2.94 4.28
C VAL A 188 -19.32 -2.00 5.32
N ASP A 189 -20.17 -1.23 6.02
CA ASP A 189 -19.73 -0.17 6.90
C ASP A 189 -19.64 -0.66 8.35
N GLY A 190 -18.42 -0.84 8.84
CA GLY A 190 -18.11 -1.21 10.22
C GLY A 190 -17.77 -0.02 11.13
N SER A 191 -18.24 1.18 10.80
CA SER A 191 -17.99 2.37 11.63
C SER A 191 -18.62 2.24 13.02
N ASP A 192 -19.81 1.62 13.13
CA ASP A 192 -20.44 1.31 14.41
C ASP A 192 -20.26 -0.18 14.77
N ILE A 193 -19.40 -0.46 15.76
CA ILE A 193 -19.12 -1.84 16.19
C ILE A 193 -20.32 -2.50 16.89
N PHE A 194 -21.23 -1.71 17.46
CA PHE A 194 -22.42 -2.23 18.11
C PHE A 194 -23.47 -2.73 17.11
N LYS A 195 -23.35 -2.28 15.87
CA LYS A 195 -24.17 -2.70 14.74
C LYS A 195 -23.47 -3.71 13.83
N TRP A 196 -22.43 -4.38 14.33
CA TRP A 196 -21.63 -5.31 13.52
C TRP A 196 -22.51 -6.39 12.85
N ASP A 197 -23.45 -6.95 13.57
CA ASP A 197 -24.32 -7.99 13.03
C ASP A 197 -25.27 -7.45 11.96
N THR A 198 -25.87 -6.28 12.18
CA THR A 198 -26.83 -5.67 11.25
C THR A 198 -26.19 -5.04 10.04
N ASP A 199 -25.04 -4.40 10.21
CA ASP A 199 -24.42 -3.59 9.16
C ASP A 199 -23.33 -4.37 8.37
N ILE A 200 -22.81 -5.46 8.95
CA ILE A 200 -21.77 -6.29 8.31
C ILE A 200 -22.27 -7.72 8.07
N VAL A 201 -22.60 -8.45 9.15
CA VAL A 201 -22.84 -9.91 9.05
C VAL A 201 -24.07 -10.20 8.20
N GLN A 202 -25.22 -9.61 8.52
CA GLN A 202 -26.47 -9.88 7.81
C GLN A 202 -26.40 -9.50 6.32
N PRO A 203 -25.95 -8.29 5.91
CA PRO A 203 -25.79 -7.95 4.49
C PRO A 203 -24.81 -8.87 3.77
N ALA A 204 -23.64 -9.14 4.38
CA ALA A 204 -22.64 -10.01 3.77
C ALA A 204 -23.15 -11.45 3.60
N THR A 205 -23.86 -12.00 4.58
CA THR A 205 -24.46 -13.34 4.50
C THR A 205 -25.52 -13.39 3.41
N SER A 206 -26.47 -12.47 3.41
CA SER A 206 -27.55 -12.43 2.40
C SER A 206 -27.00 -12.29 0.98
N ILE A 207 -26.01 -11.42 0.77
CA ILE A 207 -25.35 -11.26 -0.54
C ILE A 207 -24.61 -12.54 -0.93
N THR A 208 -23.94 -13.20 0.02
CA THR A 208 -23.21 -14.45 -0.24
C THR A 208 -24.17 -15.58 -0.63
N GLU A 209 -25.28 -15.73 0.07
CA GLU A 209 -26.32 -16.73 -0.24
C GLU A 209 -26.88 -16.53 -1.65
N ARG A 210 -27.23 -15.30 -2.01
CA ARG A 210 -27.71 -14.95 -3.35
C ARG A 210 -26.64 -15.21 -4.43
N PHE A 211 -25.39 -14.87 -4.14
CA PHE A 211 -24.27 -15.13 -5.06
C PHE A 211 -24.10 -16.63 -5.33
N LEU A 212 -24.16 -17.45 -4.28
CA LEU A 212 -24.05 -18.91 -4.39
C LEU A 212 -25.27 -19.55 -5.08
N ALA A 213 -26.46 -18.97 -4.91
CA ALA A 213 -27.68 -19.40 -5.60
C ALA A 213 -27.73 -18.98 -7.09
N GLY A 214 -26.84 -18.08 -7.51
CA GLY A 214 -26.87 -17.48 -8.87
C GLY A 214 -27.95 -16.42 -9.04
N ASP A 215 -28.50 -15.91 -7.95
CA ASP A 215 -29.51 -14.86 -7.97
C ASP A 215 -28.93 -13.49 -8.31
N SER A 216 -29.82 -12.57 -8.74
CA SER A 216 -29.41 -11.18 -8.98
C SER A 216 -28.97 -10.51 -7.68
N LEU A 217 -27.76 -9.91 -7.67
CA LEU A 217 -27.21 -9.18 -6.54
C LEU A 217 -27.75 -7.73 -6.52
N PRO A 218 -27.82 -7.09 -5.35
CA PRO A 218 -28.12 -5.67 -5.27
C PRO A 218 -27.00 -4.84 -5.90
N GLU A 219 -27.31 -3.60 -6.33
CA GLU A 219 -26.26 -2.69 -6.80
C GLU A 219 -25.31 -2.34 -5.61
N PRO A 220 -24.00 -2.62 -5.72
CA PRO A 220 -23.08 -2.43 -4.61
C PRO A 220 -23.05 -1.01 -4.03
N SER A 221 -23.21 0.01 -4.87
CA SER A 221 -23.24 1.42 -4.47
C SER A 221 -24.49 1.82 -3.68
N SER A 222 -25.53 1.00 -3.70
CA SER A 222 -26.80 1.30 -3.00
C SER A 222 -26.84 0.86 -1.53
N LEU A 223 -25.85 0.09 -1.07
CA LEU A 223 -25.86 -0.45 0.30
C LEU A 223 -25.67 0.64 1.38
N SER A 224 -24.89 1.67 1.10
CA SER A 224 -24.64 2.79 2.01
C SER A 224 -24.11 4.01 1.29
N GLN A 225 -24.12 5.17 1.95
CA GLN A 225 -23.45 6.37 1.44
C GLN A 225 -21.95 6.12 1.27
N ALA A 226 -21.30 5.48 2.24
CA ALA A 226 -19.89 5.10 2.16
C ALA A 226 -19.61 4.19 0.94
N ALA A 227 -20.51 3.24 0.63
CA ALA A 227 -20.38 2.39 -0.55
C ALA A 227 -20.45 3.21 -1.85
N SER A 228 -21.38 4.15 -1.96
CA SER A 228 -21.51 5.03 -3.12
C SER A 228 -20.25 5.87 -3.36
N GLU A 229 -19.66 6.43 -2.30
CA GLU A 229 -18.47 7.29 -2.40
C GLU A 229 -17.17 6.51 -2.60
N MET A 230 -17.03 5.37 -1.93
CA MET A 230 -15.77 4.67 -1.82
C MET A 230 -15.56 3.60 -2.89
N LEU A 231 -16.61 2.99 -3.42
CA LEU A 231 -16.51 2.01 -4.52
C LEU A 231 -16.26 2.67 -5.88
N THR A 232 -16.39 3.98 -5.98
CA THR A 232 -15.92 4.73 -7.14
C THR A 232 -14.39 4.84 -7.07
N PRO A 233 -13.64 4.35 -8.09
CA PRO A 233 -12.20 4.47 -8.11
C PRO A 233 -11.76 5.93 -8.00
N LYS A 234 -10.74 6.20 -7.21
CA LYS A 234 -10.18 7.55 -7.06
C LYS A 234 -9.57 8.09 -8.36
N ARG A 235 -9.23 7.19 -9.28
CA ARG A 235 -8.75 7.48 -10.64
C ARG A 235 -9.35 6.44 -11.57
N GLU A 236 -9.67 6.82 -12.79
CA GLU A 236 -10.25 5.94 -13.80
C GLU A 236 -9.33 4.81 -14.26
N TYR A 237 -8.04 4.89 -13.94
CA TYR A 237 -7.04 3.90 -14.32
C TYR A 237 -5.91 3.78 -13.30
N ASP A 238 -5.31 2.61 -13.25
CA ASP A 238 -4.02 2.42 -12.59
C ASP A 238 -2.90 2.87 -13.55
N LEU A 239 -2.03 3.76 -13.08
CA LEU A 239 -0.85 4.21 -13.85
C LEU A 239 0.04 3.05 -14.31
N GLY A 240 0.04 1.92 -13.58
CA GLY A 240 0.75 0.71 -14.00
C GLY A 240 0.23 0.09 -15.30
N GLN A 241 -1.03 0.36 -15.65
CA GLN A 241 -1.68 -0.12 -16.87
C GLN A 241 -1.57 0.86 -18.05
N ARG A 242 -1.08 2.06 -17.82
CA ARG A 242 -0.92 3.13 -18.81
C ARG A 242 0.56 3.50 -19.01
N PRO A 243 1.34 2.65 -19.69
CA PRO A 243 2.75 2.92 -19.98
C PRO A 243 2.97 4.14 -20.86
N ASP A 244 1.96 4.57 -21.62
CA ASP A 244 1.93 5.78 -22.42
C ASP A 244 2.06 7.07 -21.57
N LEU A 245 1.67 7.03 -20.30
CA LEU A 245 1.80 8.16 -19.36
C LEU A 245 3.15 8.19 -18.63
N TRP A 246 4.06 7.28 -18.94
CA TRP A 246 5.36 7.20 -18.31
C TRP A 246 6.38 8.01 -19.10
N GLN A 247 6.76 9.15 -18.56
CA GLN A 247 7.79 10.03 -19.13
C GLN A 247 8.80 10.35 -18.04
N LYS A 248 9.98 9.75 -18.14
CA LYS A 248 11.07 10.02 -17.20
C LYS A 248 11.60 11.44 -17.44
N LYS A 249 11.51 12.27 -16.40
CA LYS A 249 12.06 13.61 -16.35
C LYS A 249 13.06 13.70 -15.20
N VAL A 250 14.18 14.35 -15.43
CA VAL A 250 15.20 14.64 -14.40
C VAL A 250 15.22 16.13 -14.16
N CYS A 251 15.12 16.54 -12.91
CA CYS A 251 15.17 17.96 -12.56
C CYS A 251 16.63 18.45 -12.58
N GLU A 252 16.95 19.39 -13.44
CA GLU A 252 18.29 19.97 -13.55
C GLU A 252 18.75 20.72 -12.30
N THR A 253 17.79 21.20 -11.48
CA THR A 253 18.13 21.99 -10.29
C THR A 253 18.45 21.11 -9.07
N CYS A 254 17.81 19.95 -8.90
CA CYS A 254 17.98 19.12 -7.70
C CYS A 254 18.19 17.63 -8.00
N GLY A 255 18.35 17.24 -9.27
CA GLY A 255 18.60 15.86 -9.68
C GLY A 255 17.44 14.88 -9.45
N THR A 256 16.29 15.35 -8.96
CA THR A 256 15.15 14.48 -8.69
C THR A 256 14.59 13.89 -9.98
N VAL A 257 14.40 12.56 -9.98
CA VAL A 257 13.80 11.83 -11.10
C VAL A 257 12.32 11.69 -10.89
N ALA A 258 11.50 12.08 -11.86
CA ALA A 258 10.08 11.80 -11.96
C ALA A 258 9.83 10.83 -13.12
N VAL A 259 8.91 9.89 -12.95
CA VAL A 259 8.59 8.88 -13.98
C VAL A 259 7.20 9.07 -14.58
N THR A 260 6.42 9.99 -14.06
CA THR A 260 5.12 10.39 -14.60
C THR A 260 4.96 11.90 -14.55
N GLU A 261 4.07 12.46 -15.36
CA GLU A 261 3.74 13.89 -15.32
C GLU A 261 3.19 14.32 -13.95
N ASN A 262 2.43 13.46 -13.30
CA ASN A 262 1.94 13.71 -11.94
C ASN A 262 3.09 13.81 -10.92
N ASP A 263 4.09 12.92 -11.00
CA ASP A 263 5.25 12.96 -10.11
C ASP A 263 6.07 14.22 -10.35
N TRP A 264 6.20 14.63 -11.62
CA TRP A 264 6.85 15.87 -12.00
C TRP A 264 6.13 17.10 -11.42
N SER A 265 4.83 17.17 -11.57
CA SER A 265 4.00 18.25 -11.01
C SER A 265 4.11 18.34 -9.49
N LEU A 266 4.08 17.20 -8.80
CA LEU A 266 4.25 17.12 -7.35
C LEU A 266 5.66 17.54 -6.93
N HIS A 267 6.69 17.12 -7.69
CA HIS A 267 8.06 17.49 -7.44
C HIS A 267 8.26 19.01 -7.52
N VAL A 268 7.84 19.65 -8.61
CA VAL A 268 7.97 21.10 -8.81
C VAL A 268 7.29 21.91 -7.71
N LYS A 269 6.15 21.42 -7.19
CA LYS A 269 5.42 22.03 -6.07
C LYS A 269 6.02 21.69 -4.68
N SER A 270 7.01 20.83 -4.59
CA SER A 270 7.56 20.40 -3.31
C SER A 270 8.40 21.50 -2.62
N ARG A 271 8.45 21.44 -1.29
CA ARG A 271 9.30 22.33 -0.50
C ARG A 271 10.80 22.14 -0.82
N ALA A 272 11.22 20.90 -1.08
CA ALA A 272 12.59 20.56 -1.40
C ALA A 272 13.03 21.21 -2.72
N HIS A 273 12.20 21.10 -3.78
CA HIS A 273 12.48 21.75 -5.07
C HIS A 273 12.57 23.28 -4.93
N ARG A 274 11.61 23.91 -4.24
CA ARG A 274 11.61 25.37 -4.02
C ARG A 274 12.84 25.85 -3.27
N ARG A 275 13.33 25.08 -2.28
CA ARG A 275 14.59 25.40 -1.57
C ARG A 275 15.81 25.29 -2.50
N ALA A 276 15.88 24.25 -3.32
CA ALA A 276 16.97 24.04 -4.26
C ALA A 276 17.04 25.17 -5.31
N VAL A 277 15.87 25.59 -5.85
CA VAL A 277 15.78 26.73 -6.78
C VAL A 277 16.24 28.02 -6.10
N GLY A 278 15.81 28.27 -4.86
CA GLY A 278 16.25 29.45 -4.10
C GLY A 278 17.74 29.47 -3.81
N ALA A 279 18.34 28.31 -3.48
CA ALA A 279 19.78 28.18 -3.27
C ALA A 279 20.59 28.43 -4.57
N LYS A 280 20.13 27.87 -5.69
CA LYS A 280 20.77 28.07 -7.00
C LYS A 280 20.77 29.56 -7.42
N LYS A 281 19.64 30.24 -7.27
CA LYS A 281 19.54 31.70 -7.56
C LYS A 281 20.48 32.53 -6.70
N LYS A 282 20.65 32.18 -5.41
CA LYS A 282 21.63 32.89 -4.54
C LYS A 282 23.06 32.69 -5.01
N GLN A 283 23.43 31.48 -5.47
CA GLN A 283 24.78 31.20 -5.98
C GLN A 283 25.06 31.92 -7.30
N GLU A 284 24.11 32.05 -8.19
CA GLU A 284 24.22 32.78 -9.45
C GLU A 284 24.42 34.27 -9.17
N ASN A 285 23.60 34.88 -8.29
CA ASN A 285 23.76 36.31 -7.94
C ASN A 285 25.08 36.64 -7.20
N THR A 286 25.76 35.66 -6.61
CA THR A 286 27.05 35.85 -5.92
C THR A 286 28.23 35.67 -6.86
N ARG A 287 28.06 35.13 -8.05
CA ARG A 287 29.07 34.96 -9.07
C ARG A 287 29.17 36.16 -10.04
N ASP A 288 28.10 36.94 -10.09
CA ASP A 288 27.98 38.14 -10.96
C ASP A 288 28.40 39.44 -10.24
N VAL A 289 28.90 39.35 -9.02
CA VAL A 289 29.49 40.43 -8.22
C VAL A 289 31.00 40.17 -8.03
#